data_bb5c6e3e132afb764b693bc10784aede
#
_entry.id   bb5c6e3e132afb764b693bc10784aede
#
_cell.length_a   1.000
_cell.length_b   1.000
_cell.length_c   1.000
_cell.angle_alpha   90.00
_cell.angle_beta   90.00
_cell.angle_gamma   90.00
#
_symmetry.space_group_name_H-M   'P 1'
#
loop_
_entity.id
_entity.type
_entity.pdbx_description
1 polymer ?
#
loop_
_entity_poly.entity_id
_entity_poly.type
_entity_poly.pdbx_seq_one_letter_code
_entity_poly.pdbx_strand_id
1 'polypeptide(L)'
;PMIVAGPGIGANSQCDKPVAQWDYLTTMHDLVGSTAALPEDLDGISLRPVLEQGNDGQLAERDTGLVFHFPAHYTVPITSYRDGDYKLMRHLNTGEIKLFNVEVDMGESNDLSRAMPEKAADMVRKLDAYLEKVGAWKMEEVYATRTEELEKWIADDKEKVAKINQQLKTDNLDASDRKKLQAELKSAQSRQTHHLSNLEKLNQNRKSSRWF
;
A
#
# COMPACT_ATOMS: atom_id res chain seq x y z
N PRO A 1 13.83 -4.31 -6.20
CA PRO A 1 15.27 -4.47 -6.01
C PRO A 1 15.83 -3.30 -5.23
N MET A 2 16.85 -3.56 -4.41
CA MET A 2 17.57 -2.58 -3.62
C MET A 2 19.05 -2.64 -4.04
N ILE A 3 19.68 -1.47 -4.17
CA ILE A 3 21.11 -1.35 -4.43
C ILE A 3 21.72 -0.53 -3.31
N VAL A 4 22.79 -1.05 -2.69
CA VAL A 4 23.47 -0.40 -1.57
C VAL A 4 24.97 -0.33 -1.89
N ALA A 5 25.59 0.81 -1.59
CA ALA A 5 27.02 1.00 -1.71
C ALA A 5 27.53 1.88 -0.56
N GLY A 6 28.71 1.58 -0.06
CA GLY A 6 29.32 2.36 1.00
C GLY A 6 30.47 1.62 1.69
N PRO A 7 31.11 2.26 2.70
CA PRO A 7 32.14 1.59 3.49
C PRO A 7 31.59 0.31 4.15
N GLY A 8 32.33 -0.79 4.08
CA GLY A 8 31.95 -2.08 4.65
C GLY A 8 31.02 -2.93 3.76
N ILE A 9 30.53 -2.39 2.63
CA ILE A 9 29.71 -3.14 1.67
C ILE A 9 30.63 -3.81 0.63
N GLY A 10 30.51 -5.14 0.50
CA GLY A 10 31.28 -5.91 -0.48
C GLY A 10 30.90 -5.51 -1.91
N ALA A 11 31.91 -5.20 -2.75
CA ALA A 11 31.69 -4.91 -4.16
C ALA A 11 31.17 -6.15 -4.89
N ASN A 12 30.21 -5.97 -5.80
CA ASN A 12 29.60 -7.05 -6.61
C ASN A 12 28.95 -8.18 -5.78
N SER A 13 28.60 -7.92 -4.52
CA SER A 13 27.82 -8.86 -3.72
C SER A 13 26.35 -8.83 -4.13
N GLN A 14 25.68 -9.97 -4.06
CA GLN A 14 24.24 -10.11 -4.28
C GLN A 14 23.63 -10.86 -3.10
N CYS A 15 22.39 -10.53 -2.78
CA CYS A 15 21.62 -11.19 -1.73
C CYS A 15 20.17 -11.38 -2.21
N ASP A 16 19.68 -12.62 -2.11
CA ASP A 16 18.31 -13.00 -2.53
C ASP A 16 17.34 -13.09 -1.35
N LYS A 17 17.79 -12.75 -0.12
CA LYS A 17 16.93 -12.76 1.06
C LYS A 17 15.85 -11.69 0.97
N PRO A 18 14.59 -12.00 1.35
CA PRO A 18 13.49 -11.05 1.30
C PRO A 18 13.68 -9.94 2.34
N VAL A 19 13.65 -8.71 1.87
CA VAL A 19 13.80 -7.49 2.68
C VAL A 19 12.66 -6.51 2.38
N ALA A 20 12.43 -5.57 3.29
CA ALA A 20 11.36 -4.59 3.16
C ALA A 20 11.83 -3.17 3.52
N GLN A 21 11.08 -2.15 3.11
CA GLN A 21 11.45 -0.75 3.36
C GLN A 21 11.48 -0.38 4.85
N TRP A 22 10.65 -1.00 5.65
CA TRP A 22 10.65 -0.78 7.12
C TRP A 22 11.88 -1.33 7.83
N ASP A 23 12.73 -2.11 7.14
CA ASP A 23 14.02 -2.56 7.65
C ASP A 23 15.07 -1.43 7.68
N TYR A 24 14.84 -0.32 6.97
CA TYR A 24 15.83 0.73 6.85
C TYR A 24 16.13 1.43 8.18
N LEU A 25 15.12 1.67 9.02
CA LEU A 25 15.32 2.34 10.29
C LEU A 25 16.25 1.53 11.20
N THR A 26 15.94 0.26 11.39
CA THR A 26 16.74 -0.66 12.23
C THR A 26 18.14 -0.89 11.64
N THR A 27 18.25 -0.94 10.30
CA THR A 27 19.54 -1.06 9.63
C THR A 27 20.41 0.18 9.82
N MET A 28 19.85 1.38 9.63
CA MET A 28 20.62 2.62 9.83
C MET A 28 21.02 2.82 11.27
N HIS A 29 20.12 2.52 12.21
CA HIS A 29 20.43 2.55 13.64
C HIS A 29 21.60 1.65 14.01
N ASP A 30 21.65 0.43 13.46
CA ASP A 30 22.73 -0.54 13.68
C ASP A 30 24.05 -0.09 12.99
N LEU A 31 23.99 0.36 11.74
CA LEU A 31 25.16 0.79 10.98
C LEU A 31 25.89 1.99 11.62
N VAL A 32 25.15 2.91 12.22
CA VAL A 32 25.77 4.06 12.92
C VAL A 32 26.19 3.72 14.36
N GLY A 33 25.96 2.50 14.83
CA GLY A 33 26.28 2.08 16.19
C GLY A 33 25.48 2.88 17.24
N SER A 34 24.24 3.25 16.94
CA SER A 34 23.38 3.99 17.86
C SER A 34 23.02 3.12 19.07
N THR A 35 23.02 3.74 20.24
CA THR A 35 22.54 3.15 21.51
C THR A 35 21.17 3.70 21.93
N ALA A 36 20.56 4.56 21.13
CA ALA A 36 19.22 5.07 21.38
C ALA A 36 18.19 3.94 21.36
N ALA A 37 17.20 3.99 22.24
CA ALA A 37 16.12 3.01 22.19
C ALA A 37 15.29 3.18 20.91
N LEU A 38 15.06 2.06 20.20
CA LEU A 38 14.09 2.00 19.14
C LEU A 38 12.68 1.74 19.72
N PRO A 39 11.60 2.15 19.03
CA PRO A 39 10.24 1.74 19.39
C PRO A 39 10.13 0.21 19.49
N GLU A 40 9.36 -0.28 20.47
CA GLU A 40 9.22 -1.71 20.73
C GLU A 40 8.36 -2.45 19.67
N ASP A 41 7.55 -1.70 18.91
CA ASP A 41 6.58 -2.20 17.93
C ASP A 41 7.10 -2.13 16.49
N LEU A 42 8.41 -2.13 16.27
CA LEU A 42 9.00 -2.13 14.94
C LEU A 42 8.96 -3.52 14.29
N ASP A 43 8.39 -3.59 13.09
CA ASP A 43 8.43 -4.80 12.25
C ASP A 43 9.78 -5.01 11.54
N GLY A 44 10.63 -3.97 11.52
CA GLY A 44 11.90 -3.95 10.80
C GLY A 44 13.02 -4.68 11.54
N ILE A 45 13.85 -5.39 10.77
CA ILE A 45 15.09 -6.03 11.26
C ILE A 45 16.31 -5.34 10.63
N SER A 46 17.50 -5.48 11.28
CA SER A 46 18.73 -4.96 10.67
C SER A 46 19.17 -5.82 9.49
N LEU A 47 19.45 -5.16 8.36
CA LEU A 47 20.00 -5.78 7.16
C LEU A 47 21.54 -5.78 7.16
N ARG A 48 22.18 -5.23 8.20
CA ARG A 48 23.65 -5.14 8.26
C ARG A 48 24.35 -6.44 7.96
N PRO A 49 23.95 -7.63 8.49
CA PRO A 49 24.64 -8.88 8.18
C PRO A 49 24.67 -9.20 6.67
N VAL A 50 23.58 -8.98 5.95
CA VAL A 50 23.52 -9.24 4.50
C VAL A 50 24.18 -8.13 3.68
N LEU A 51 24.27 -6.91 4.18
CA LEU A 51 25.00 -5.83 3.54
C LEU A 51 26.51 -6.07 3.61
N GLU A 52 27.02 -6.64 4.70
CA GLU A 52 28.43 -6.93 4.90
C GLU A 52 28.88 -8.26 4.27
N GLN A 53 27.99 -9.29 4.27
CA GLN A 53 28.33 -10.67 3.94
C GLN A 53 27.52 -11.26 2.76
N GLY A 54 26.67 -10.48 2.11
CA GLY A 54 25.81 -10.96 1.02
C GLY A 54 24.86 -12.08 1.49
N ASN A 55 24.70 -13.14 0.72
CA ASN A 55 23.84 -14.28 1.07
C ASN A 55 24.25 -15.05 2.32
N ASP A 56 25.52 -14.98 2.73
CA ASP A 56 26.02 -15.65 3.94
C ASP A 56 25.61 -14.94 5.23
N GLY A 57 25.25 -13.64 5.15
CA GLY A 57 24.75 -12.86 6.28
C GLY A 57 23.46 -13.43 6.85
N GLN A 58 23.38 -13.61 8.18
CA GLN A 58 22.19 -14.13 8.84
C GLN A 58 21.31 -12.99 9.32
N LEU A 59 20.09 -12.92 8.80
CA LEU A 59 19.07 -11.99 9.29
C LEU A 59 18.40 -12.55 10.55
N ALA A 60 17.99 -11.64 11.43
CA ALA A 60 17.12 -12.02 12.54
C ALA A 60 15.79 -12.59 12.00
N GLU A 61 15.22 -13.54 12.72
CA GLU A 61 13.89 -14.04 12.43
C GLU A 61 12.86 -12.91 12.65
N ARG A 62 11.86 -12.86 11.76
CA ARG A 62 10.71 -11.97 11.95
C ARG A 62 9.64 -12.72 12.74
N ASP A 63 9.07 -12.07 13.74
CA ASP A 63 7.95 -12.63 14.52
C ASP A 63 6.75 -12.97 13.60
N THR A 64 6.56 -12.15 12.61
CA THR A 64 5.58 -12.36 11.54
C THR A 64 6.27 -12.15 10.20
N GLY A 65 6.02 -12.94 9.20
CA GLY A 65 6.63 -12.72 7.88
C GLY A 65 6.44 -11.30 7.32
N LEU A 66 6.48 -11.11 6.03
CA LEU A 66 6.26 -9.81 5.40
C LEU A 66 4.78 -9.64 5.04
N VAL A 67 4.10 -8.67 5.68
CA VAL A 67 2.68 -8.37 5.42
C VAL A 67 2.56 -7.06 4.64
N PHE A 68 1.80 -7.09 3.55
CA PHE A 68 1.43 -5.92 2.73
C PHE A 68 -0.08 -5.85 2.66
N HIS A 69 -0.68 -4.88 3.34
CA HIS A 69 -2.12 -4.74 3.45
C HIS A 69 -2.59 -3.46 2.75
N PHE A 70 -3.36 -3.61 1.66
CA PHE A 70 -3.87 -2.50 0.84
C PHE A 70 -5.40 -2.56 0.72
N PRO A 71 -6.15 -2.18 1.78
CA PRO A 71 -7.61 -2.26 1.77
C PRO A 71 -8.28 -1.17 0.92
N ALA A 72 -7.54 -0.13 0.54
CA ALA A 72 -8.05 1.06 -0.17
C ALA A 72 -7.49 1.20 -1.59
N HIS A 73 -7.14 0.11 -2.27
CA HIS A 73 -6.63 0.23 -3.63
C HIS A 73 -7.75 0.48 -4.65
N TYR A 74 -7.50 1.43 -5.61
CA TYR A 74 -8.49 1.81 -6.63
C TYR A 74 -8.83 0.69 -7.64
N THR A 75 -8.01 -0.36 -7.72
CA THR A 75 -8.24 -1.49 -8.61
C THR A 75 -8.76 -2.70 -7.84
N VAL A 76 -7.90 -3.38 -7.10
CA VAL A 76 -8.25 -4.58 -6.34
C VAL A 76 -7.67 -4.46 -4.94
N PRO A 77 -8.53 -4.32 -3.90
CA PRO A 77 -8.08 -4.38 -2.52
C PRO A 77 -7.48 -5.76 -2.22
N ILE A 78 -6.24 -5.78 -1.73
CA ILE A 78 -5.47 -7.00 -1.58
C ILE A 78 -4.64 -6.97 -0.30
N THR A 79 -4.49 -8.12 0.32
CA THR A 79 -3.47 -8.36 1.34
C THR A 79 -2.55 -9.47 0.85
N SER A 80 -1.25 -9.27 0.94
CA SER A 80 -0.27 -10.33 0.73
C SER A 80 0.56 -10.58 1.99
N TYR A 81 0.89 -11.84 2.23
CA TYR A 81 1.66 -12.30 3.36
C TYR A 81 2.71 -13.29 2.89
N ARG A 82 3.99 -12.97 3.10
CA ARG A 82 5.11 -13.88 2.80
C ARG A 82 5.71 -14.41 4.10
N ASP A 83 5.77 -15.74 4.21
CA ASP A 83 6.40 -16.48 5.30
C ASP A 83 7.35 -17.53 4.69
N GLY A 84 8.65 -17.25 4.78
CA GLY A 84 9.68 -18.05 4.10
C GLY A 84 9.50 -18.07 2.57
N ASP A 85 9.40 -19.28 2.02
CA ASP A 85 9.26 -19.52 0.58
C ASP A 85 7.86 -19.30 0.06
N TYR A 86 6.87 -19.19 0.95
CA TYR A 86 5.47 -19.12 0.58
C TYR A 86 4.91 -17.71 0.68
N LYS A 87 4.10 -17.36 -0.33
CA LYS A 87 3.31 -16.12 -0.37
C LYS A 87 1.84 -16.44 -0.49
N LEU A 88 1.07 -15.95 0.47
CA LEU A 88 -0.38 -15.94 0.44
C LEU A 88 -0.86 -14.59 -0.10
N MET A 89 -1.84 -14.61 -0.99
CA MET A 89 -2.58 -13.44 -1.45
C MET A 89 -4.05 -13.60 -1.12
N ARG A 90 -4.66 -12.57 -0.54
CA ARG A 90 -6.11 -12.53 -0.26
C ARG A 90 -6.73 -11.31 -0.91
N HIS A 91 -7.68 -11.53 -1.80
CA HIS A 91 -8.51 -10.49 -2.37
C HIS A 91 -9.59 -10.09 -1.38
N LEU A 92 -9.56 -8.84 -0.91
CA LEU A 92 -10.41 -8.41 0.20
C LEU A 92 -11.89 -8.26 -0.17
N ASN A 93 -12.23 -8.05 -1.44
CA ASN A 93 -13.62 -7.97 -1.92
C ASN A 93 -14.26 -9.32 -2.22
N THR A 94 -13.48 -10.35 -2.54
CA THR A 94 -14.02 -11.67 -2.88
C THR A 94 -13.71 -12.73 -1.84
N GLY A 95 -12.78 -12.44 -0.92
CA GLY A 95 -12.25 -13.44 0.00
C GLY A 95 -11.37 -14.51 -0.68
N GLU A 96 -11.16 -14.42 -2.01
CA GLU A 96 -10.35 -15.39 -2.75
C GLU A 96 -8.93 -15.41 -2.21
N ILE A 97 -8.42 -16.62 -1.97
CA ILE A 97 -7.08 -16.87 -1.46
C ILE A 97 -6.28 -17.59 -2.53
N LYS A 98 -5.04 -17.15 -2.75
CA LYS A 98 -4.04 -17.82 -3.57
C LYS A 98 -2.78 -18.06 -2.75
N LEU A 99 -2.11 -19.18 -3.01
CA LEU A 99 -0.87 -19.57 -2.35
C LEU A 99 0.19 -19.88 -3.40
N PHE A 100 1.37 -19.29 -3.26
CA PHE A 100 2.48 -19.52 -4.18
C PHE A 100 3.73 -19.93 -3.41
N ASN A 101 4.56 -20.79 -4.01
CA ASN A 101 5.92 -20.99 -3.56
C ASN A 101 6.83 -20.08 -4.39
N VAL A 102 7.17 -18.92 -3.85
CA VAL A 102 7.92 -17.86 -4.56
C VAL A 102 9.42 -18.12 -4.66
N GLU A 103 9.93 -19.18 -4.03
CA GLU A 103 11.32 -19.62 -4.19
C GLU A 103 11.51 -20.31 -5.55
N VAL A 104 10.55 -21.12 -5.97
CA VAL A 104 10.61 -21.88 -7.23
C VAL A 104 9.72 -21.32 -8.33
N ASP A 105 8.76 -20.48 -7.99
CA ASP A 105 7.80 -19.83 -8.89
C ASP A 105 7.73 -18.32 -8.58
N MET A 106 8.78 -17.59 -8.93
CA MET A 106 8.86 -16.14 -8.74
C MET A 106 7.79 -15.38 -9.55
N GLY A 107 7.26 -16.00 -10.60
CA GLY A 107 6.20 -15.45 -11.46
C GLY A 107 4.79 -15.63 -10.91
N GLU A 108 4.62 -16.33 -9.77
CA GLU A 108 3.31 -16.55 -9.14
C GLU A 108 2.28 -17.15 -10.12
N SER A 109 2.73 -18.09 -10.96
CA SER A 109 1.94 -18.69 -12.05
C SER A 109 1.17 -19.94 -11.62
N ASN A 110 1.59 -20.60 -10.53
CA ASN A 110 1.01 -21.84 -10.04
C ASN A 110 0.39 -21.66 -8.65
N ASP A 111 -0.94 -21.53 -8.61
CA ASP A 111 -1.70 -21.42 -7.35
C ASP A 111 -1.78 -22.78 -6.64
N LEU A 112 -1.13 -22.86 -5.49
CA LEU A 112 -1.06 -24.05 -4.63
C LEU A 112 -2.16 -24.09 -3.55
N SER A 113 -3.08 -23.13 -3.50
CA SER A 113 -4.09 -23.05 -2.42
C SER A 113 -4.95 -24.30 -2.32
N ARG A 114 -5.27 -24.94 -3.45
CA ARG A 114 -6.04 -26.19 -3.50
C ARG A 114 -5.19 -27.44 -3.27
N ALA A 115 -3.92 -27.39 -3.65
CA ALA A 115 -2.98 -28.50 -3.46
C ALA A 115 -2.44 -28.57 -2.05
N MET A 116 -2.36 -27.43 -1.33
CA MET A 116 -1.83 -27.29 0.01
C MET A 116 -2.82 -26.55 0.95
N PRO A 117 -4.04 -27.08 1.15
CA PRO A 117 -5.10 -26.35 1.86
C PRO A 117 -4.75 -26.11 3.35
N GLU A 118 -4.04 -27.01 4.00
CA GLU A 118 -3.62 -26.84 5.40
C GLU A 118 -2.58 -25.72 5.54
N LYS A 119 -1.63 -25.64 4.61
CA LYS A 119 -0.64 -24.55 4.58
C LYS A 119 -1.31 -23.20 4.34
N ALA A 120 -2.24 -23.15 3.38
CA ALA A 120 -3.01 -21.95 3.12
C ALA A 120 -3.81 -21.50 4.34
N ALA A 121 -4.51 -22.42 5.01
CA ALA A 121 -5.27 -22.14 6.23
C ALA A 121 -4.37 -21.68 7.41
N ASP A 122 -3.19 -22.27 7.55
CA ASP A 122 -2.22 -21.84 8.58
C ASP A 122 -1.76 -20.39 8.32
N MET A 123 -1.39 -20.07 7.08
CA MET A 123 -0.95 -18.73 6.72
C MET A 123 -2.08 -17.71 6.86
N VAL A 124 -3.33 -18.06 6.56
CA VAL A 124 -4.50 -17.20 6.82
C VAL A 124 -4.63 -16.89 8.31
N ARG A 125 -4.55 -17.91 9.19
CA ARG A 125 -4.65 -17.69 10.64
C ARG A 125 -3.56 -16.75 11.16
N LYS A 126 -2.31 -16.93 10.70
CA LYS A 126 -1.18 -16.07 11.08
C LYS A 126 -1.39 -14.64 10.60
N LEU A 127 -1.83 -14.47 9.36
CA LEU A 127 -2.16 -13.16 8.78
C LEU A 127 -3.27 -12.47 9.58
N ASP A 128 -4.37 -13.17 9.87
CA ASP A 128 -5.51 -12.60 10.60
C ASP A 128 -5.11 -12.18 12.02
N ALA A 129 -4.34 -13.00 12.72
CA ALA A 129 -3.81 -12.68 14.04
C ALA A 129 -2.91 -11.42 14.02
N TYR A 130 -2.08 -11.28 12.98
CA TYR A 130 -1.25 -10.08 12.82
C TYR A 130 -2.10 -8.84 12.54
N LEU A 131 -3.04 -8.91 11.58
CA LEU A 131 -3.91 -7.78 11.25
C LEU A 131 -4.76 -7.32 12.44
N GLU A 132 -5.22 -8.24 13.27
CA GLU A 132 -5.91 -7.94 14.53
C GLU A 132 -4.97 -7.28 15.54
N LYS A 133 -3.77 -7.83 15.75
CA LYS A 133 -2.75 -7.28 16.66
C LYS A 133 -2.40 -5.84 16.35
N VAL A 134 -2.26 -5.49 15.07
CA VAL A 134 -1.89 -4.12 14.64
C VAL A 134 -3.10 -3.20 14.44
N GLY A 135 -4.32 -3.67 14.70
CA GLY A 135 -5.54 -2.88 14.47
C GLY A 135 -5.69 -2.47 13.00
N ALA A 136 -5.37 -3.37 12.07
CA ALA A 136 -5.42 -3.07 10.65
C ALA A 136 -6.83 -2.65 10.22
N TRP A 137 -6.91 -1.63 9.37
CA TRP A 137 -8.18 -1.10 8.88
C TRP A 137 -8.94 -2.16 8.09
N LYS A 138 -10.22 -2.32 8.43
CA LYS A 138 -11.12 -3.18 7.66
C LYS A 138 -11.59 -2.46 6.41
N MET A 139 -11.86 -3.24 5.37
CA MET A 139 -12.27 -2.69 4.08
C MET A 139 -13.54 -1.80 4.19
N GLU A 140 -14.49 -2.17 5.06
CA GLU A 140 -15.72 -1.41 5.30
C GLU A 140 -15.43 -0.02 5.88
N GLU A 141 -14.51 0.08 6.82
CA GLU A 141 -14.09 1.33 7.45
C GLU A 141 -13.40 2.24 6.43
N VAL A 142 -12.52 1.66 5.61
CA VAL A 142 -11.84 2.38 4.53
C VAL A 142 -12.82 2.90 3.51
N TYR A 143 -13.80 2.09 3.09
CA TYR A 143 -14.83 2.53 2.15
C TYR A 143 -15.71 3.64 2.73
N ALA A 144 -16.08 3.58 4.01
CA ALA A 144 -16.85 4.62 4.67
C ALA A 144 -16.10 5.95 4.67
N THR A 145 -14.89 5.96 5.25
CA THR A 145 -14.03 7.16 5.32
C THR A 145 -13.75 7.74 3.92
N ARG A 146 -13.43 6.89 2.94
CA ARG A 146 -13.11 7.34 1.59
C ARG A 146 -14.32 7.90 0.85
N THR A 147 -15.51 7.37 1.11
CA THR A 147 -16.78 7.91 0.58
C THR A 147 -17.00 9.32 1.10
N GLU A 148 -16.90 9.52 2.41
CA GLU A 148 -17.07 10.83 3.06
C GLU A 148 -16.07 11.87 2.52
N GLU A 149 -14.80 11.50 2.38
CA GLU A 149 -13.78 12.39 1.81
C GLU A 149 -14.10 12.80 0.36
N LEU A 150 -14.47 11.83 -0.48
CA LEU A 150 -14.81 12.10 -1.88
C LEU A 150 -16.07 12.98 -2.00
N GLU A 151 -17.10 12.71 -1.21
CA GLU A 151 -18.31 13.54 -1.18
C GLU A 151 -18.01 14.98 -0.76
N LYS A 152 -17.16 15.17 0.26
CA LYS A 152 -16.68 16.48 0.68
C LYS A 152 -15.94 17.19 -0.44
N TRP A 153 -14.97 16.55 -1.08
CA TRP A 153 -14.20 17.17 -2.17
C TRP A 153 -15.08 17.52 -3.38
N ILE A 154 -16.08 16.69 -3.69
CA ILE A 154 -17.06 16.96 -4.73
C ILE A 154 -17.89 18.21 -4.37
N ALA A 155 -18.29 18.37 -3.11
CA ALA A 155 -19.01 19.53 -2.62
C ALA A 155 -18.17 20.81 -2.72
N ASP A 156 -16.91 20.75 -2.26
CA ASP A 156 -15.94 21.86 -2.34
C ASP A 156 -15.66 22.29 -3.79
N ASP A 157 -15.48 21.34 -4.71
CA ASP A 157 -15.30 21.65 -6.14
C ASP A 157 -16.57 22.25 -6.77
N LYS A 158 -17.76 21.77 -6.39
CA LYS A 158 -19.04 22.36 -6.85
C LYS A 158 -19.18 23.82 -6.41
N GLU A 159 -18.89 24.11 -5.15
CA GLU A 159 -18.92 25.47 -4.62
C GLU A 159 -17.91 26.38 -5.34
N LYS A 160 -16.69 25.87 -5.56
CA LYS A 160 -15.65 26.61 -6.28
C LYS A 160 -16.07 26.92 -7.73
N VAL A 161 -16.61 25.93 -8.44
CA VAL A 161 -17.15 26.10 -9.80
C VAL A 161 -18.28 27.15 -9.82
N ALA A 162 -19.19 27.12 -8.85
CA ALA A 162 -20.27 28.09 -8.75
C ALA A 162 -19.75 29.52 -8.51
N LYS A 163 -18.79 29.72 -7.60
CA LYS A 163 -18.14 31.00 -7.34
C LYS A 163 -17.44 31.57 -8.57
N ILE A 164 -16.66 30.76 -9.27
CA ILE A 164 -15.96 31.19 -10.49
C ILE A 164 -16.96 31.57 -11.58
N ASN A 165 -18.01 30.79 -11.77
CA ASN A 165 -19.05 31.10 -12.73
C ASN A 165 -19.80 32.41 -12.41
N GLN A 166 -20.00 32.72 -11.12
CA GLN A 166 -20.57 34.00 -10.69
C GLN A 166 -19.62 35.16 -10.99
N GLN A 167 -18.33 35.03 -10.72
CA GLN A 167 -17.32 36.03 -11.01
C GLN A 167 -17.22 36.31 -12.54
N LEU A 168 -17.26 35.25 -13.37
CA LEU A 168 -17.22 35.39 -14.83
C LEU A 168 -18.41 36.16 -15.45
N LYS A 169 -19.54 36.28 -14.70
CA LYS A 169 -20.73 37.07 -15.13
C LYS A 169 -20.60 38.56 -14.82
N THR A 170 -19.55 38.98 -14.09
CA THR A 170 -19.37 40.40 -13.74
C THR A 170 -18.82 41.17 -14.95
N ASP A 171 -19.44 42.27 -15.28
CA ASP A 171 -19.16 43.04 -16.53
C ASP A 171 -17.80 43.77 -16.53
N ASN A 172 -17.16 43.96 -15.34
CA ASN A 172 -15.92 44.74 -15.18
C ASN A 172 -14.62 43.89 -15.15
N LEU A 173 -14.65 42.66 -15.65
CA LEU A 173 -13.44 41.82 -15.74
C LEU A 173 -12.60 42.20 -16.96
N ASP A 174 -11.31 42.46 -16.73
CA ASP A 174 -10.37 42.60 -17.86
C ASP A 174 -10.11 41.24 -18.56
N ALA A 175 -9.52 41.28 -19.75
CA ALA A 175 -9.27 40.08 -20.54
C ALA A 175 -8.29 39.10 -19.90
N SER A 176 -7.32 39.62 -19.10
CA SER A 176 -6.33 38.80 -18.38
C SER A 176 -6.99 38.02 -17.23
N ASP A 177 -7.80 38.71 -16.43
CA ASP A 177 -8.49 38.12 -15.29
C ASP A 177 -9.56 37.12 -15.73
N ARG A 178 -10.28 37.44 -16.81
CA ARG A 178 -11.23 36.52 -17.43
C ARG A 178 -10.54 35.22 -17.87
N LYS A 179 -9.36 35.29 -18.49
CA LYS A 179 -8.58 34.12 -18.92
C LYS A 179 -8.09 33.28 -17.73
N LYS A 180 -7.65 33.94 -16.66
CA LYS A 180 -7.25 33.21 -15.40
C LYS A 180 -8.43 32.46 -14.80
N LEU A 181 -9.58 33.14 -14.63
CA LEU A 181 -10.78 32.50 -14.10
C LEU A 181 -11.27 31.33 -14.95
N GLN A 182 -11.19 31.44 -16.30
CA GLN A 182 -11.53 30.34 -17.21
C GLN A 182 -10.58 29.13 -17.02
N ALA A 183 -9.27 29.38 -16.83
CA ALA A 183 -8.31 28.31 -16.56
C ALA A 183 -8.57 27.63 -15.20
N GLU A 184 -8.89 28.41 -14.16
CA GLU A 184 -9.28 27.90 -12.85
C GLU A 184 -10.59 27.09 -12.91
N LEU A 185 -11.57 27.56 -13.67
CA LEU A 185 -12.84 26.86 -13.90
C LEU A 185 -12.59 25.49 -14.51
N LYS A 186 -11.80 25.43 -15.57
CA LYS A 186 -11.44 24.16 -16.23
C LYS A 186 -10.74 23.20 -15.27
N SER A 187 -9.82 23.70 -14.45
CA SER A 187 -9.13 22.89 -13.44
C SER A 187 -10.09 22.36 -12.36
N ALA A 188 -11.00 23.18 -11.84
CA ALA A 188 -11.98 22.78 -10.85
C ALA A 188 -12.98 21.74 -11.41
N GLN A 189 -13.46 21.92 -12.63
CA GLN A 189 -14.33 20.96 -13.30
C GLN A 189 -13.63 19.62 -13.56
N SER A 190 -12.34 19.65 -13.94
CA SER A 190 -11.55 18.43 -14.16
C SER A 190 -11.39 17.64 -12.85
N ARG A 191 -11.08 18.32 -11.72
CA ARG A 191 -11.01 17.66 -10.41
C ARG A 191 -12.36 17.08 -10.00
N GLN A 192 -13.44 17.84 -10.15
CA GLN A 192 -14.78 17.37 -9.83
C GLN A 192 -15.14 16.10 -10.60
N THR A 193 -14.85 16.06 -11.91
CA THR A 193 -15.08 14.87 -12.75
C THR A 193 -14.25 13.70 -12.27
N HIS A 194 -13.00 13.94 -11.89
CA HIS A 194 -12.11 12.90 -11.36
C HIS A 194 -12.64 12.33 -10.04
N HIS A 195 -13.07 13.19 -9.10
CA HIS A 195 -13.63 12.74 -7.80
C HIS A 195 -14.93 11.97 -7.98
N LEU A 196 -15.81 12.40 -8.87
CA LEU A 196 -17.04 11.67 -9.21
C LEU A 196 -16.75 10.29 -9.79
N SER A 197 -15.80 10.18 -10.72
CA SER A 197 -15.38 8.89 -11.28
C SER A 197 -14.81 7.96 -10.21
N ASN A 198 -14.03 8.50 -9.26
CA ASN A 198 -13.50 7.71 -8.16
C ASN A 198 -14.59 7.22 -7.19
N LEU A 199 -15.59 8.07 -6.90
CA LEU A 199 -16.74 7.70 -6.08
C LEU A 199 -17.58 6.58 -6.73
N GLU A 200 -17.79 6.66 -8.05
CA GLU A 200 -18.48 5.61 -8.81
C GLU A 200 -17.74 4.27 -8.74
N LYS A 201 -16.42 4.27 -8.95
CA LYS A 201 -15.58 3.07 -8.84
C LYS A 201 -15.62 2.48 -7.43
N LEU A 202 -15.52 3.35 -6.41
CA LEU A 202 -15.60 2.92 -5.00
C LEU A 202 -16.93 2.23 -4.71
N ASN A 203 -18.04 2.81 -5.16
CA ASN A 203 -19.37 2.24 -5.01
C ASN A 203 -19.58 0.93 -5.78
N GLN A 204 -18.97 0.78 -6.96
CA GLN A 204 -18.98 -0.47 -7.71
C GLN A 204 -18.22 -1.57 -6.96
N ASN A 205 -17.03 -1.28 -6.45
CA ASN A 205 -16.23 -2.20 -5.66
C ASN A 205 -16.96 -2.63 -4.38
N ARG A 206 -17.60 -1.68 -3.66
CA ARG A 206 -18.40 -1.97 -2.47
C ARG A 206 -19.59 -2.89 -2.76
N LYS A 207 -20.22 -2.76 -3.93
CA LYS A 207 -21.33 -3.64 -4.33
C LYS A 207 -20.86 -5.04 -4.65
N SER A 208 -19.70 -5.20 -5.30
CA SER A 208 -19.11 -6.52 -5.61
C SER A 208 -18.64 -7.28 -4.36
N SER A 209 -18.34 -6.58 -3.26
CA SER A 209 -17.91 -7.16 -1.98
C SER A 209 -19.06 -7.66 -1.09
N ARG A 210 -20.32 -7.42 -1.44
CA ARG A 210 -21.50 -7.76 -0.59
C ARG A 210 -21.98 -9.22 -0.72
N TRP A 211 -21.22 -10.08 -1.37
CA TRP A 211 -21.67 -11.47 -1.64
C TRP A 211 -20.95 -12.53 -0.77
N PHE A 212 -20.33 -12.14 0.35
CA PHE A 212 -19.76 -13.06 1.33
C PHE A 212 -20.03 -12.62 2.76
#